data_cc1cd18c9911540b123bb813e47cf675
#
_entry.id   cc1cd18c9911540b123bb813e47cf675
#
_cell.length_a   1.000
_cell.length_b   1.000
_cell.length_c   1.000
_cell.angle_alpha   90.00
_cell.angle_beta   90.00
_cell.angle_gamma   90.00
#
_symmetry.space_group_name_H-M   'P 1'
#
loop_
_entity.id
_entity.type
_entity.pdbx_description
1 polymer ?
#
loop_
_entity_poly.entity_id
_entity_poly.type
_entity_poly.pdbx_seq_one_letter_code
_entity_poly.pdbx_strand_id
1 'polypeptide(L)'
;MFDKIYIEKLKSNFSEAVRVILTNKIRTLLTSLGIIFGVAAVITMLAIGNGAEKEILAQLELVGVNNIVITPIPDEKEDQNQEEDEDGASESKRFSKGLDMLDVESIAKNIPSIKSVSPEIILETYVIKKGRQNPVKLIGVFPEYFASANINIESGKNFSEAQSESALPVCIIGKKIEKKLFTGESAIGKNIKVKDVWLQVVGVIEEKFVSENAQENLGIRDMNLDIYIPAKTFLVRYKDRKIISDRPIDFGGGGVIFMGNQQGPKKKIPRGNYHQID
;
A
#
# COMPACT_ATOMS: atom_id res chain seq x y z
N MET A 1 -65.02 -21.16 -30.26
CA MET A 1 -65.59 -22.34 -29.57
C MET A 1 -64.51 -23.27 -29.00
N PHE A 2 -63.39 -23.41 -29.66
CA PHE A 2 -62.23 -24.24 -29.20
C PHE A 2 -61.55 -23.76 -27.93
N ASP A 3 -61.45 -22.46 -27.72
CA ASP A 3 -60.76 -21.92 -26.52
C ASP A 3 -61.47 -22.22 -25.19
N LYS A 4 -62.81 -22.28 -25.21
CA LYS A 4 -63.57 -22.52 -23.98
C LYS A 4 -63.40 -23.95 -23.46
N ILE A 5 -63.38 -24.90 -24.38
CA ILE A 5 -63.21 -26.35 -24.09
C ILE A 5 -61.75 -26.59 -23.61
N TYR A 6 -60.81 -25.91 -24.20
CA TYR A 6 -59.40 -26.00 -23.77
C TYR A 6 -59.17 -25.46 -22.37
N ILE A 7 -59.77 -24.34 -22.02
CA ILE A 7 -59.69 -23.72 -20.69
C ILE A 7 -60.40 -24.61 -19.63
N GLU A 8 -61.55 -25.23 -19.95
CA GLU A 8 -62.19 -26.12 -19.00
C GLU A 8 -61.43 -27.43 -18.78
N LYS A 9 -60.80 -28.00 -19.81
CA LYS A 9 -59.86 -29.13 -19.66
C LYS A 9 -58.68 -28.80 -18.85
N LEU A 10 -58.03 -27.59 -19.03
CA LEU A 10 -56.91 -27.12 -18.23
C LEU A 10 -57.29 -26.96 -16.75
N LYS A 11 -58.48 -26.42 -16.48
CA LYS A 11 -58.99 -26.25 -15.11
C LYS A 11 -59.25 -27.59 -14.42
N SER A 12 -59.82 -28.57 -15.13
CA SER A 12 -60.04 -29.89 -14.61
C SER A 12 -58.75 -30.62 -14.31
N ASN A 13 -57.79 -30.62 -15.25
CA ASN A 13 -56.49 -31.25 -15.08
C ASN A 13 -55.67 -30.61 -13.93
N PHE A 14 -55.78 -29.29 -13.78
CA PHE A 14 -55.15 -28.58 -12.66
C PHE A 14 -55.74 -28.98 -11.30
N SER A 15 -57.07 -29.06 -11.24
CA SER A 15 -57.77 -29.48 -10.02
C SER A 15 -57.43 -30.92 -9.63
N GLU A 16 -57.31 -31.82 -10.60
CA GLU A 16 -56.88 -33.21 -10.36
C GLU A 16 -55.44 -33.29 -9.92
N ALA A 17 -54.52 -32.53 -10.55
CA ALA A 17 -53.13 -32.48 -10.15
C ALA A 17 -52.97 -32.01 -8.72
N VAL A 18 -53.66 -30.94 -8.28
CA VAL A 18 -53.66 -30.45 -6.91
C VAL A 18 -54.18 -31.51 -5.93
N ARG A 19 -55.24 -32.25 -6.31
CA ARG A 19 -55.79 -33.32 -5.48
C ARG A 19 -54.81 -34.48 -5.28
N VAL A 20 -54.08 -34.90 -6.30
CA VAL A 20 -53.05 -35.95 -6.23
C VAL A 20 -51.89 -35.52 -5.33
N ILE A 21 -51.45 -34.26 -5.42
CA ILE A 21 -50.43 -33.67 -4.56
C ILE A 21 -50.86 -33.73 -3.06
N LEU A 22 -52.08 -33.34 -2.79
CA LEU A 22 -52.63 -33.32 -1.42
C LEU A 22 -52.88 -34.72 -0.84
N THR A 23 -53.07 -35.71 -1.68
CA THR A 23 -53.31 -37.12 -1.26
C THR A 23 -51.99 -37.79 -0.81
N ASN A 24 -50.88 -37.48 -1.47
CA ASN A 24 -49.55 -38.06 -1.19
C ASN A 24 -48.57 -37.04 -0.62
N LYS A 25 -48.94 -36.34 0.43
CA LYS A 25 -48.19 -35.17 1.01
C LYS A 25 -46.71 -35.45 1.28
N ILE A 26 -46.39 -36.60 1.88
CA ILE A 26 -45.00 -36.93 2.24
C ILE A 26 -44.13 -37.16 1.00
N ARG A 27 -44.62 -37.85 -0.02
CA ARG A 27 -43.89 -38.11 -1.26
C ARG A 27 -43.63 -36.80 -2.01
N THR A 28 -44.66 -35.97 -2.14
CA THR A 28 -44.55 -34.66 -2.80
C THR A 28 -43.61 -33.71 -2.07
N LEU A 29 -43.66 -33.71 -0.71
CA LEU A 29 -42.77 -32.91 0.09
C LEU A 29 -41.29 -33.34 -0.11
N LEU A 30 -41.03 -34.66 -0.09
CA LEU A 30 -39.66 -35.19 -0.27
C LEU A 30 -39.10 -34.87 -1.65
N THR A 31 -39.89 -35.04 -2.71
CA THR A 31 -39.46 -34.73 -4.08
C THR A 31 -39.25 -33.23 -4.28
N SER A 32 -40.17 -32.41 -3.78
CA SER A 32 -40.05 -30.94 -3.81
C SER A 32 -38.83 -30.47 -3.05
N LEU A 33 -38.58 -31.03 -1.86
CA LEU A 33 -37.40 -30.71 -1.02
C LEU A 33 -36.09 -31.04 -1.74
N GLY A 34 -36.04 -32.18 -2.45
CA GLY A 34 -34.87 -32.55 -3.27
C GLY A 34 -34.56 -31.54 -4.38
N ILE A 35 -35.61 -31.08 -5.08
CA ILE A 35 -35.46 -30.07 -6.13
C ILE A 35 -35.02 -28.72 -5.52
N ILE A 36 -35.66 -28.30 -4.43
CA ILE A 36 -35.32 -27.02 -3.75
C ILE A 36 -33.85 -27.03 -3.31
N PHE A 37 -33.40 -28.09 -2.66
CA PHE A 37 -31.99 -28.18 -2.22
C PHE A 37 -31.03 -28.26 -3.41
N GLY A 38 -31.38 -28.98 -4.47
CA GLY A 38 -30.57 -29.04 -5.68
C GLY A 38 -30.37 -27.66 -6.31
N VAL A 39 -31.46 -26.93 -6.51
CA VAL A 39 -31.40 -25.57 -7.08
C VAL A 39 -30.69 -24.59 -6.13
N ALA A 40 -31.03 -24.66 -4.84
CA ALA A 40 -30.38 -23.80 -3.84
C ALA A 40 -28.86 -24.02 -3.79
N ALA A 41 -28.40 -25.27 -3.86
CA ALA A 41 -26.96 -25.58 -3.87
C ALA A 41 -26.25 -24.97 -5.09
N VAL A 42 -26.84 -25.04 -6.27
CA VAL A 42 -26.28 -24.46 -7.49
C VAL A 42 -26.23 -22.92 -7.40
N ILE A 43 -27.32 -22.30 -6.95
CA ILE A 43 -27.36 -20.83 -6.78
C ILE A 43 -26.31 -20.37 -5.76
N THR A 44 -26.19 -21.08 -4.64
CA THR A 44 -25.21 -20.75 -3.60
C THR A 44 -23.78 -20.89 -4.13
N MET A 45 -23.48 -21.96 -4.86
CA MET A 45 -22.17 -22.16 -5.47
C MET A 45 -21.81 -21.05 -6.46
N LEU A 46 -22.75 -20.64 -7.31
CA LEU A 46 -22.56 -19.54 -8.25
C LEU A 46 -22.38 -18.19 -7.52
N ALA A 47 -23.15 -17.96 -6.46
CA ALA A 47 -23.05 -16.73 -5.67
C ALA A 47 -21.67 -16.62 -4.97
N ILE A 48 -21.17 -17.73 -4.40
CA ILE A 48 -19.84 -17.77 -3.77
C ILE A 48 -18.75 -17.57 -4.84
N GLY A 49 -18.87 -18.24 -6.01
CA GLY A 49 -17.90 -18.09 -7.09
C GLY A 49 -17.78 -16.64 -7.59
N ASN A 50 -18.92 -16.01 -7.88
CA ASN A 50 -18.94 -14.60 -8.31
C ASN A 50 -18.48 -13.64 -7.21
N GLY A 51 -18.74 -13.96 -5.94
CA GLY A 51 -18.25 -13.20 -4.81
C GLY A 51 -16.74 -13.27 -4.68
N ALA A 52 -16.16 -14.46 -4.78
CA ALA A 52 -14.72 -14.67 -4.73
C ALA A 52 -13.99 -14.01 -5.93
N GLU A 53 -14.55 -14.09 -7.14
CA GLU A 53 -13.99 -13.42 -8.31
C GLU A 53 -13.91 -11.90 -8.11
N LYS A 54 -15.00 -11.28 -7.65
CA LYS A 54 -15.01 -9.83 -7.36
C LYS A 54 -14.02 -9.44 -6.28
N GLU A 55 -13.89 -10.25 -5.24
CA GLU A 55 -12.92 -10.00 -4.17
C GLU A 55 -11.48 -10.06 -4.69
N ILE A 56 -11.15 -11.07 -5.51
CA ILE A 56 -9.82 -11.21 -6.12
C ILE A 56 -9.54 -10.03 -7.06
N LEU A 57 -10.50 -9.64 -7.91
CA LEU A 57 -10.33 -8.49 -8.80
C LEU A 57 -10.12 -7.20 -8.02
N ALA A 58 -10.87 -6.98 -6.94
CA ALA A 58 -10.68 -5.81 -6.08
C ALA A 58 -9.30 -5.79 -5.44
N GLN A 59 -8.76 -6.94 -5.02
CA GLN A 59 -7.40 -7.05 -4.50
C GLN A 59 -6.33 -6.79 -5.57
N LEU A 60 -6.54 -7.25 -6.80
CA LEU A 60 -5.63 -6.96 -7.92
C LEU A 60 -5.63 -5.48 -8.30
N GLU A 61 -6.77 -4.80 -8.25
CA GLU A 61 -6.86 -3.35 -8.48
C GLU A 61 -6.08 -2.53 -7.43
N LEU A 62 -5.94 -3.05 -6.20
CA LEU A 62 -5.13 -2.41 -5.15
C LEU A 62 -3.64 -2.45 -5.45
N VAL A 63 -3.17 -3.48 -6.15
CA VAL A 63 -1.74 -3.64 -6.52
C VAL A 63 -1.39 -2.75 -7.73
N GLY A 64 -2.40 -2.35 -8.54
CA GLY A 64 -2.17 -1.61 -9.78
C GLY A 64 -1.66 -2.53 -10.89
N VAL A 65 -2.55 -3.05 -11.72
CA VAL A 65 -2.26 -4.09 -12.74
C VAL A 65 -1.25 -3.67 -13.81
N ASN A 66 -0.95 -2.36 -13.94
CA ASN A 66 -0.08 -1.81 -14.98
C ASN A 66 1.15 -1.10 -14.42
N ASN A 67 1.44 -1.24 -13.14
CA ASN A 67 2.56 -0.57 -12.50
C ASN A 67 3.79 -1.49 -12.45
N ILE A 68 4.95 -0.93 -12.75
CA ILE A 68 6.24 -1.60 -12.60
C ILE A 68 6.94 -1.00 -11.39
N VAL A 69 7.11 -1.80 -10.35
CA VAL A 69 7.82 -1.38 -9.14
C VAL A 69 9.28 -1.78 -9.27
N ILE A 70 10.17 -0.80 -9.20
CA ILE A 70 11.63 -1.02 -9.25
C ILE A 70 12.17 -0.82 -7.84
N THR A 71 12.65 -1.89 -7.23
CA THR A 71 13.28 -1.88 -5.91
C THR A 71 14.77 -2.16 -6.01
N PRO A 72 15.62 -1.41 -5.32
CA PRO A 72 17.04 -1.74 -5.25
C PRO A 72 17.20 -3.06 -4.49
N ILE A 73 18.02 -3.95 -5.02
CA ILE A 73 18.41 -5.17 -4.31
C ILE A 73 19.43 -4.75 -3.25
N PRO A 74 19.14 -4.95 -1.93
CA PRO A 74 20.15 -4.72 -0.92
C PRO A 74 21.28 -5.70 -1.11
N ASP A 75 22.53 -5.23 -1.11
CA ASP A 75 23.68 -6.13 -1.04
C ASP A 75 23.52 -6.98 0.23
N GLU A 76 23.23 -8.26 0.06
CA GLU A 76 23.22 -9.21 1.16
C GLU A 76 24.59 -9.15 1.84
N LYS A 77 24.59 -8.91 3.14
CA LYS A 77 25.79 -9.07 3.94
C LYS A 77 26.16 -10.56 3.84
N GLU A 78 27.15 -10.86 3.03
CA GLU A 78 27.85 -12.13 3.19
C GLU A 78 28.24 -12.23 4.66
N ASP A 79 27.71 -13.28 5.30
CA ASP A 79 28.04 -13.67 6.66
C ASP A 79 29.56 -13.61 6.84
N GLN A 80 29.96 -12.97 7.93
CA GLN A 80 31.35 -12.83 8.39
C GLN A 80 31.95 -14.21 8.68
N ASN A 81 32.32 -14.98 7.66
CA ASN A 81 33.18 -16.14 7.71
C ASN A 81 33.93 -16.24 6.37
N GLN A 82 34.69 -15.24 6.02
CA GLN A 82 35.81 -15.41 5.09
C GLN A 82 37.08 -15.11 5.85
N GLU A 83 37.80 -16.19 6.09
CA GLU A 83 39.19 -16.21 6.50
C GLU A 83 39.98 -15.22 5.65
N GLU A 84 40.84 -14.46 6.32
CA GLU A 84 41.75 -13.48 5.71
C GLU A 84 42.68 -14.24 4.78
N ASP A 85 42.37 -14.32 3.49
CA ASP A 85 43.38 -14.64 2.48
C ASP A 85 44.19 -13.37 2.21
N GLU A 86 45.42 -13.40 2.72
CA GLU A 86 46.52 -12.46 2.44
C GLU A 86 46.91 -12.57 0.95
N ASP A 87 46.18 -11.91 0.04
CA ASP A 87 46.78 -11.50 -1.23
C ASP A 87 46.08 -10.23 -1.77
N GLY A 88 46.89 -9.19 -1.81
CA GLY A 88 46.51 -7.80 -2.00
C GLY A 88 45.95 -7.48 -3.38
N ALA A 89 44.67 -7.58 -3.54
CA ALA A 89 43.89 -6.79 -4.47
C ALA A 89 42.55 -6.44 -3.82
N SER A 90 42.50 -5.38 -3.06
CA SER A 90 41.25 -4.84 -2.56
C SER A 90 40.43 -4.34 -3.76
N GLU A 91 39.63 -5.22 -4.35
CA GLU A 91 38.50 -4.80 -5.17
C GLU A 91 37.60 -3.95 -4.30
N SER A 92 37.62 -2.65 -4.53
CA SER A 92 36.72 -1.71 -3.86
C SER A 92 35.27 -2.20 -4.15
N LYS A 93 34.68 -2.90 -3.17
CA LYS A 93 33.27 -3.29 -3.20
C LYS A 93 32.46 -2.06 -3.60
N ARG A 94 31.95 -2.02 -4.83
CA ARG A 94 31.13 -0.92 -5.33
C ARG A 94 29.81 -0.99 -4.58
N PHE A 95 29.72 -0.22 -3.51
CA PHE A 95 28.48 -0.02 -2.79
C PHE A 95 27.45 0.53 -3.78
N SER A 96 26.39 -0.25 -4.06
CA SER A 96 25.23 0.27 -4.77
C SER A 96 24.58 1.32 -3.87
N LYS A 97 24.53 2.56 -4.35
CA LYS A 97 23.85 3.65 -3.64
C LYS A 97 22.34 3.44 -3.49
N GLY A 98 21.78 2.44 -4.14
CA GLY A 98 20.34 2.31 -4.37
C GLY A 98 19.88 3.25 -5.48
N LEU A 99 18.58 3.42 -5.62
CA LEU A 99 17.99 4.32 -6.61
C LEU A 99 18.07 5.78 -6.13
N ASP A 100 18.39 6.70 -7.07
CA ASP A 100 18.50 8.14 -6.83
C ASP A 100 17.46 8.89 -7.69
N MET A 101 17.20 10.16 -7.36
CA MET A 101 16.30 11.02 -8.14
C MET A 101 16.74 11.20 -9.60
N LEU A 102 18.05 11.08 -9.88
CA LEU A 102 18.58 11.09 -11.24
C LEU A 102 18.15 9.85 -12.05
N ASP A 103 17.96 8.72 -11.38
CA ASP A 103 17.47 7.49 -12.00
C ASP A 103 16.01 7.66 -12.42
N VAL A 104 15.19 8.31 -11.58
CA VAL A 104 13.78 8.65 -11.88
C VAL A 104 13.70 9.53 -13.13
N GLU A 105 14.51 10.60 -13.21
CA GLU A 105 14.56 11.49 -14.37
C GLU A 105 15.06 10.76 -15.62
N SER A 106 16.05 9.89 -15.47
CA SER A 106 16.61 9.10 -16.57
C SER A 106 15.60 8.12 -17.14
N ILE A 107 14.84 7.44 -16.27
CA ILE A 107 13.76 6.52 -16.67
C ILE A 107 12.66 7.28 -17.41
N ALA A 108 12.20 8.40 -16.85
CA ALA A 108 11.16 9.21 -17.45
C ALA A 108 11.56 9.74 -18.84
N LYS A 109 12.85 10.08 -19.03
CA LYS A 109 13.36 10.65 -20.28
C LYS A 109 13.63 9.61 -21.36
N ASN A 110 14.14 8.45 -20.97
CA ASN A 110 14.66 7.45 -21.91
C ASN A 110 13.62 6.41 -22.35
N ILE A 111 12.50 6.27 -21.62
CA ILE A 111 11.48 5.26 -21.91
C ILE A 111 10.16 5.94 -22.28
N PRO A 112 9.90 6.18 -23.58
CA PRO A 112 8.72 6.92 -24.02
C PRO A 112 7.39 6.19 -23.82
N SER A 113 7.43 4.88 -23.51
CA SER A 113 6.23 4.07 -23.27
C SER A 113 5.67 4.25 -21.85
N ILE A 114 6.39 4.92 -20.96
CA ILE A 114 5.96 5.16 -19.58
C ILE A 114 5.05 6.39 -19.53
N LYS A 115 3.89 6.23 -18.90
CA LYS A 115 2.92 7.32 -18.76
C LYS A 115 3.31 8.29 -17.63
N SER A 116 3.80 7.77 -16.52
CA SER A 116 4.24 8.54 -15.35
C SER A 116 5.25 7.73 -14.56
N VAL A 117 6.15 8.43 -13.87
CA VAL A 117 7.13 7.85 -12.96
C VAL A 117 7.04 8.60 -11.66
N SER A 118 6.96 7.89 -10.53
CA SER A 118 6.98 8.50 -9.21
C SER A 118 7.95 7.76 -8.29
N PRO A 119 8.84 8.49 -7.60
CA PRO A 119 9.63 7.88 -6.54
C PRO A 119 8.73 7.59 -5.34
N GLU A 120 9.00 6.50 -4.65
CA GLU A 120 8.40 6.20 -3.37
C GLU A 120 9.49 6.08 -2.29
N ILE A 121 9.56 7.07 -1.40
CA ILE A 121 10.55 7.11 -0.32
C ILE A 121 9.85 6.78 0.99
N ILE A 122 10.12 5.60 1.56
CA ILE A 122 9.42 5.12 2.75
C ILE A 122 10.27 5.32 4.00
N LEU A 123 9.66 5.89 5.04
CA LEU A 123 10.23 6.02 6.37
C LEU A 123 9.23 5.54 7.42
N GLU A 124 9.56 4.49 8.14
CA GLU A 124 8.79 4.08 9.30
C GLU A 124 9.08 5.03 10.46
N THR A 125 8.04 5.67 10.97
CA THR A 125 8.12 6.71 11.98
C THR A 125 6.85 6.75 12.83
N TYR A 126 6.63 7.84 13.54
CA TYR A 126 5.44 8.08 14.35
C TYR A 126 4.87 9.46 14.12
N VAL A 127 3.56 9.58 14.22
CA VAL A 127 2.85 10.84 14.27
C VAL A 127 2.47 11.17 15.72
N ILE A 128 2.67 12.42 16.11
CA ILE A 128 2.35 12.93 17.44
C ILE A 128 1.17 13.87 17.36
N LYS A 129 0.13 13.60 18.14
CA LYS A 129 -0.98 14.52 18.34
C LYS A 129 -1.52 14.38 19.76
N LYS A 130 -1.74 15.52 20.44
CA LYS A 130 -2.23 15.58 21.84
C LYS A 130 -1.44 14.67 22.79
N GLY A 131 -0.10 14.58 22.63
CA GLY A 131 0.78 13.78 23.46
C GLY A 131 0.79 12.27 23.22
N ARG A 132 -0.02 11.78 22.24
CA ARG A 132 -0.03 10.37 21.84
C ARG A 132 0.81 10.16 20.60
N GLN A 133 1.63 9.12 20.61
CA GLN A 133 2.41 8.66 19.46
C GLN A 133 1.68 7.49 18.80
N ASN A 134 1.53 7.55 17.48
CA ASN A 134 0.99 6.45 16.70
C ASN A 134 2.01 6.09 15.62
N PRO A 135 2.33 4.80 15.44
CA PRO A 135 3.22 4.36 14.37
C PRO A 135 2.55 4.60 13.02
N VAL A 136 3.32 5.13 12.08
CA VAL A 136 2.88 5.43 10.71
C VAL A 136 4.04 5.24 9.74
N LYS A 137 3.73 5.03 8.47
CA LYS A 137 4.70 5.13 7.39
C LYS A 137 4.58 6.51 6.75
N LEU A 138 5.70 7.21 6.68
CA LEU A 138 5.81 8.48 5.97
C LEU A 138 6.38 8.19 4.58
N ILE A 139 5.67 8.65 3.56
CA ILE A 139 5.96 8.32 2.17
C ILE A 139 6.15 9.59 1.37
N GLY A 140 7.34 9.73 0.78
CA GLY A 140 7.67 10.82 -0.12
C GLY A 140 7.34 10.43 -1.57
N VAL A 141 6.42 11.16 -2.21
CA VAL A 141 5.94 10.84 -3.56
C VAL A 141 5.81 12.09 -4.43
N PHE A 142 5.66 11.89 -5.73
CA PHE A 142 5.23 12.93 -6.66
C PHE A 142 3.69 13.04 -6.69
N PRO A 143 3.13 14.16 -7.16
CA PRO A 143 1.68 14.33 -7.27
C PRO A 143 1.00 13.27 -8.15
N GLU A 144 1.69 12.76 -9.17
CA GLU A 144 1.22 11.75 -10.12
C GLU A 144 1.04 10.36 -9.48
N TYR A 145 1.69 10.12 -8.35
CA TYR A 145 1.63 8.84 -7.62
C TYR A 145 0.19 8.40 -7.32
N PHE A 146 -0.66 9.33 -6.88
CA PHE A 146 -2.04 9.01 -6.52
C PHE A 146 -2.85 8.49 -7.70
N ALA A 147 -2.61 9.04 -8.90
CA ALA A 147 -3.25 8.58 -10.12
C ALA A 147 -2.70 7.21 -10.56
N SER A 148 -1.37 7.00 -10.46
CA SER A 148 -0.72 5.74 -10.84
C SER A 148 -1.10 4.60 -9.92
N ALA A 149 -1.15 4.85 -8.60
CA ALA A 149 -1.54 3.88 -7.58
C ALA A 149 -3.07 3.75 -7.41
N ASN A 150 -3.86 4.39 -8.29
CA ASN A 150 -5.32 4.39 -8.22
C ASN A 150 -5.85 4.81 -6.82
N ILE A 151 -5.22 5.81 -6.21
CA ILE A 151 -5.60 6.34 -4.89
C ILE A 151 -6.46 7.58 -5.08
N ASN A 152 -7.71 7.50 -4.67
CA ASN A 152 -8.61 8.64 -4.67
C ASN A 152 -8.45 9.49 -3.42
N ILE A 153 -8.63 10.81 -3.57
CA ILE A 153 -8.68 11.74 -2.44
C ILE A 153 -10.15 12.00 -2.12
N GLU A 154 -10.58 11.57 -0.94
CA GLU A 154 -11.96 11.74 -0.46
C GLU A 154 -12.25 13.18 -0.05
N SER A 155 -11.30 13.81 0.62
CA SER A 155 -11.45 15.18 1.13
C SER A 155 -10.18 15.99 0.90
N GLY A 156 -10.32 17.24 0.53
CA GLY A 156 -9.18 18.12 0.25
C GLY A 156 -8.74 18.08 -1.19
N LYS A 157 -7.43 18.22 -1.42
CA LYS A 157 -6.81 18.29 -2.74
C LYS A 157 -5.47 17.57 -2.75
N ASN A 158 -5.04 17.15 -3.94
CA ASN A 158 -3.69 16.66 -4.17
C ASN A 158 -2.66 17.79 -4.01
N PHE A 159 -1.39 17.42 -3.91
CA PHE A 159 -0.30 18.40 -3.93
C PHE A 159 -0.32 19.20 -5.23
N SER A 160 -0.15 20.52 -5.12
CA SER A 160 0.13 21.32 -6.30
C SER A 160 1.60 21.22 -6.67
N GLU A 161 1.94 21.42 -7.95
CA GLU A 161 3.33 21.50 -8.41
C GLU A 161 4.15 22.50 -7.58
N ALA A 162 3.60 23.69 -7.33
CA ALA A 162 4.25 24.71 -6.51
C ALA A 162 4.57 24.23 -5.09
N GLN A 163 3.67 23.47 -4.47
CA GLN A 163 3.90 22.88 -3.13
C GLN A 163 4.99 21.82 -3.17
N SER A 164 5.02 21.02 -4.23
CA SER A 164 5.99 19.96 -4.43
C SER A 164 7.39 20.53 -4.73
N GLU A 165 7.46 21.52 -5.61
CA GLU A 165 8.73 22.18 -5.99
C GLU A 165 9.35 22.99 -4.86
N SER A 166 8.53 23.72 -4.12
CA SER A 166 8.99 24.55 -2.99
C SER A 166 9.22 23.75 -1.70
N ALA A 167 9.10 22.43 -1.72
CA ALA A 167 9.27 21.57 -0.56
C ALA A 167 8.44 22.03 0.66
N LEU A 168 7.17 22.44 0.43
CA LEU A 168 6.30 22.92 1.50
C LEU A 168 5.95 21.77 2.46
N PRO A 169 5.81 22.05 3.78
CA PRO A 169 5.49 21.04 4.78
C PRO A 169 3.99 20.71 4.77
N VAL A 170 3.54 20.10 3.68
CA VAL A 170 2.16 19.66 3.49
C VAL A 170 2.10 18.13 3.45
N CYS A 171 0.95 17.57 3.84
CA CYS A 171 0.74 16.12 3.80
C CYS A 171 -0.69 15.74 3.43
N ILE A 172 -0.81 14.55 2.85
CA ILE A 172 -2.08 13.84 2.65
C ILE A 172 -2.05 12.64 3.58
N ILE A 173 -3.13 12.40 4.31
CA ILE A 173 -3.18 11.34 5.33
C ILE A 173 -4.16 10.22 4.95
N GLY A 174 -3.85 9.02 5.40
CA GLY A 174 -4.75 7.88 5.28
C GLY A 174 -5.99 8.01 6.16
N LYS A 175 -7.08 7.37 5.75
CA LYS A 175 -8.39 7.46 6.44
C LYS A 175 -8.35 6.94 7.87
N LYS A 176 -7.60 5.87 8.15
CA LYS A 176 -7.46 5.36 9.52
C LYS A 176 -6.70 6.36 10.41
N ILE A 177 -5.74 7.11 9.84
CA ILE A 177 -5.03 8.17 10.57
C ILE A 177 -5.98 9.32 10.89
N GLU A 178 -6.80 9.76 9.93
CA GLU A 178 -7.82 10.77 10.19
C GLU A 178 -8.72 10.35 11.35
N LYS A 179 -9.30 9.15 11.30
CA LYS A 179 -10.16 8.60 12.36
C LYS A 179 -9.46 8.56 13.74
N LYS A 180 -8.17 8.17 13.79
CA LYS A 180 -7.39 8.08 15.03
C LYS A 180 -7.00 9.44 15.61
N LEU A 181 -6.61 10.39 14.77
CA LEU A 181 -6.09 11.68 15.21
C LEU A 181 -7.16 12.76 15.34
N PHE A 182 -8.20 12.73 14.51
CA PHE A 182 -9.19 13.80 14.38
C PHE A 182 -10.61 13.31 14.63
N THR A 183 -10.83 12.62 15.73
CA THR A 183 -12.14 12.07 16.09
C THR A 183 -13.24 13.14 15.99
N GLY A 184 -14.09 13.06 14.94
CA GLY A 184 -15.21 13.94 14.72
C GLY A 184 -14.91 15.35 14.17
N GLU A 185 -13.65 15.64 13.86
CA GLU A 185 -13.24 16.93 13.31
C GLU A 185 -12.57 16.75 11.94
N SER A 186 -12.78 17.70 11.02
CA SER A 186 -12.04 17.72 9.75
C SER A 186 -10.53 17.84 9.99
N ALA A 187 -9.76 17.00 9.31
CA ALA A 187 -8.30 17.04 9.37
C ALA A 187 -7.71 18.16 8.51
N ILE A 188 -8.41 18.58 7.46
CA ILE A 188 -7.91 19.52 6.46
C ILE A 188 -7.57 20.87 7.07
N GLY A 189 -6.41 21.41 6.70
CA GLY A 189 -5.88 22.68 7.20
C GLY A 189 -5.25 22.61 8.59
N LYS A 190 -5.38 21.48 9.30
CA LYS A 190 -4.76 21.29 10.62
C LYS A 190 -3.33 20.78 10.51
N ASN A 191 -2.54 21.05 11.55
CA ASN A 191 -1.16 20.61 11.63
C ASN A 191 -1.03 19.32 12.44
N ILE A 192 -0.19 18.42 11.96
CA ILE A 192 0.26 17.22 12.67
C ILE A 192 1.79 17.24 12.80
N LYS A 193 2.31 16.65 13.86
CA LYS A 193 3.75 16.52 14.01
C LYS A 193 4.16 15.11 13.68
N VAL A 194 4.94 14.94 12.60
CA VAL A 194 5.50 13.66 12.19
C VAL A 194 6.99 13.68 12.52
N LYS A 195 7.40 12.81 13.44
CA LYS A 195 8.75 12.86 14.03
C LYS A 195 9.03 14.27 14.59
N ASP A 196 9.87 15.04 13.95
CA ASP A 196 10.29 16.37 14.38
C ASP A 196 9.71 17.51 13.53
N VAL A 197 8.99 17.20 12.46
CA VAL A 197 8.48 18.17 11.48
C VAL A 197 6.98 18.37 11.63
N TRP A 198 6.54 19.62 11.61
CA TRP A 198 5.14 19.99 11.52
C TRP A 198 4.68 19.97 10.07
N LEU A 199 3.61 19.25 9.77
CA LEU A 199 3.02 19.12 8.45
C LEU A 199 1.58 19.58 8.49
N GLN A 200 1.16 20.36 7.49
CA GLN A 200 -0.23 20.76 7.32
C GLN A 200 -0.96 19.73 6.46
N VAL A 201 -2.10 19.24 6.93
CA VAL A 201 -2.94 18.31 6.19
C VAL A 201 -3.70 19.04 5.08
N VAL A 202 -3.47 18.66 3.83
CA VAL A 202 -4.14 19.24 2.65
C VAL A 202 -5.15 18.30 2.01
N GLY A 203 -5.07 17.00 2.31
CA GLY A 203 -5.98 15.99 1.80
C GLY A 203 -6.06 14.75 2.68
N VAL A 204 -7.11 13.98 2.46
CA VAL A 204 -7.36 12.67 3.08
C VAL A 204 -7.70 11.71 1.95
N ILE A 205 -7.02 10.55 1.89
CA ILE A 205 -7.32 9.52 0.89
C ILE A 205 -8.59 8.78 1.25
N GLU A 206 -9.25 8.25 0.23
CA GLU A 206 -10.39 7.35 0.36
C GLU A 206 -9.98 6.07 1.11
N GLU A 207 -10.88 5.54 1.94
CA GLU A 207 -10.61 4.29 2.66
C GLU A 207 -10.57 3.12 1.71
N LYS A 208 -9.42 2.45 1.62
CA LYS A 208 -9.28 1.20 0.88
C LYS A 208 -9.30 0.02 1.84
N PHE A 209 -10.18 -0.93 1.58
CA PHE A 209 -10.21 -2.18 2.34
C PHE A 209 -9.13 -3.11 1.81
N VAL A 210 -8.11 -3.33 2.63
CA VAL A 210 -7.09 -4.34 2.39
C VAL A 210 -7.34 -5.46 3.40
N SER A 211 -7.66 -6.66 2.92
CA SER A 211 -7.87 -7.80 3.80
C SER A 211 -6.56 -8.19 4.49
N GLU A 212 -6.63 -8.72 5.73
CA GLU A 212 -5.45 -9.20 6.44
C GLU A 212 -4.69 -10.27 5.64
N ASN A 213 -5.42 -11.16 4.95
CA ASN A 213 -4.85 -12.16 4.07
C ASN A 213 -4.07 -11.54 2.88
N ALA A 214 -4.53 -10.41 2.34
CA ALA A 214 -3.83 -9.71 1.26
C ALA A 214 -2.55 -9.03 1.77
N GLN A 215 -2.55 -8.52 3.00
CA GLN A 215 -1.36 -7.96 3.63
C GLN A 215 -0.29 -9.03 3.88
N GLU A 216 -0.68 -10.18 4.45
CA GLU A 216 0.26 -11.25 4.82
C GLU A 216 0.78 -12.04 3.61
N ASN A 217 -0.11 -12.39 2.66
CA ASN A 217 0.25 -13.27 1.54
C ASN A 217 0.78 -12.53 0.32
N LEU A 218 0.31 -11.31 0.06
CA LEU A 218 0.69 -10.51 -1.11
C LEU A 218 1.62 -9.35 -0.75
N GLY A 219 1.91 -9.13 0.52
CA GLY A 219 2.74 -8.02 0.97
C GLY A 219 2.11 -6.64 0.71
N ILE A 220 0.80 -6.57 0.49
CA ILE A 220 0.10 -5.33 0.19
C ILE A 220 0.03 -4.48 1.45
N ARG A 221 0.57 -3.27 1.36
CA ARG A 221 0.59 -2.30 2.45
C ARG A 221 -0.81 -1.73 2.74
N ASP A 222 -1.15 -1.52 4.01
CA ASP A 222 -2.35 -0.78 4.40
C ASP A 222 -2.14 0.73 4.24
N MET A 223 -2.50 1.25 3.09
CA MET A 223 -2.37 2.67 2.73
C MET A 223 -3.17 3.60 3.66
N ASN A 224 -4.17 3.08 4.38
CA ASN A 224 -4.96 3.87 5.33
C ASN A 224 -4.16 4.35 6.56
N LEU A 225 -3.00 3.74 6.82
CA LEU A 225 -2.09 4.10 7.91
C LEU A 225 -0.88 4.92 7.45
N ASP A 226 -0.85 5.32 6.19
CA ASP A 226 0.25 6.05 5.58
C ASP A 226 0.03 7.57 5.61
N ILE A 227 1.13 8.31 5.65
CA ILE A 227 1.17 9.76 5.49
C ILE A 227 2.01 10.07 4.27
N TYR A 228 1.43 10.73 3.30
CA TYR A 228 2.10 11.12 2.05
C TYR A 228 2.57 12.56 2.12
N ILE A 229 3.77 12.83 1.65
CA ILE A 229 4.35 14.17 1.52
C ILE A 229 5.05 14.30 0.17
N PRO A 230 5.26 15.52 -0.35
CA PRO A 230 6.04 15.69 -1.56
C PRO A 230 7.46 15.15 -1.39
N ALA A 231 7.99 14.45 -2.41
CA ALA A 231 9.31 13.83 -2.35
C ALA A 231 10.43 14.83 -2.01
N LYS A 232 10.38 16.04 -2.58
CA LYS A 232 11.32 17.12 -2.23
C LYS A 232 11.21 17.54 -0.76
N THR A 233 10.01 17.60 -0.20
CA THR A 233 9.79 17.88 1.22
C THR A 233 10.41 16.80 2.10
N PHE A 234 10.28 15.54 1.68
CA PHE A 234 10.88 14.41 2.36
C PHE A 234 12.40 14.54 2.41
N LEU A 235 13.04 14.74 1.26
CA LEU A 235 14.51 14.86 1.14
C LEU A 235 15.06 16.02 1.95
N VAL A 236 14.42 17.18 1.89
CA VAL A 236 14.90 18.40 2.59
C VAL A 236 14.71 18.31 4.11
N ARG A 237 13.59 17.73 4.59
CA ARG A 237 13.22 17.84 6.02
C ARG A 237 13.45 16.58 6.84
N TYR A 238 13.47 15.39 6.22
CA TYR A 238 13.60 14.13 6.96
C TYR A 238 14.97 13.46 6.79
N LYS A 239 15.59 13.51 5.66
CA LYS A 239 17.01 13.20 5.43
C LYS A 239 17.33 13.07 3.94
N ASP A 240 18.26 13.83 3.49
CA ASP A 240 19.01 13.50 2.28
C ASP A 240 20.07 12.45 2.64
N ARG A 241 19.94 11.24 2.12
CA ARG A 241 20.92 10.15 2.32
C ARG A 241 22.21 10.33 1.52
N LYS A 242 22.26 11.32 0.64
CA LYS A 242 23.50 11.66 -0.09
C LYS A 242 24.65 12.09 0.84
N ILE A 243 24.37 12.41 2.10
CA ILE A 243 25.33 12.97 3.05
C ILE A 243 25.84 11.93 4.07
N ILE A 244 25.61 10.65 3.89
CA ILE A 244 26.39 9.64 4.61
C ILE A 244 27.56 9.24 3.71
N SER A 245 28.49 10.15 3.48
CA SER A 245 29.83 9.74 3.09
C SER A 245 30.47 9.16 4.33
N ASP A 246 30.78 7.88 4.33
CA ASP A 246 31.72 7.22 5.26
C ASP A 246 33.17 7.72 5.00
N ARG A 247 33.35 8.98 4.61
CA ARG A 247 34.65 9.59 4.63
C ARG A 247 34.86 10.08 6.04
N PRO A 248 35.85 9.54 6.78
CA PRO A 248 36.31 10.20 7.97
C PRO A 248 36.69 11.62 7.53
N ILE A 249 36.14 12.63 8.21
CA ILE A 249 36.54 14.01 7.99
C ILE A 249 37.98 14.05 8.45
N ASP A 250 38.91 13.99 7.50
CA ASP A 250 40.32 14.23 7.74
C ASP A 250 40.44 15.73 8.03
N PHE A 251 40.39 16.06 9.31
CA PHE A 251 40.83 17.35 9.79
C PHE A 251 42.35 17.40 9.64
N GLY A 252 42.82 17.71 8.43
CA GLY A 252 44.19 18.06 8.17
C GLY A 252 44.62 19.23 9.05
N GLY A 253 45.26 18.95 10.13
CA GLY A 253 45.82 19.98 11.02
C GLY A 253 46.32 19.38 12.34
N GLY A 254 47.54 18.95 12.35
CA GLY A 254 48.49 18.82 13.42
C GLY A 254 48.04 18.60 14.87
N GLY A 255 48.44 17.48 15.45
CA GLY A 255 48.78 17.47 16.85
C GLY A 255 47.99 16.54 17.76
N VAL A 256 48.72 15.60 18.28
CA VAL A 256 48.60 14.92 19.59
C VAL A 256 47.75 13.65 19.63
N ILE A 257 48.49 12.57 19.57
CA ILE A 257 48.04 11.21 19.91
C ILE A 257 47.76 11.16 21.43
N PHE A 258 46.47 10.97 21.80
CA PHE A 258 46.13 10.40 23.09
C PHE A 258 45.63 8.96 22.86
N MET A 259 46.48 8.01 23.19
CA MET A 259 46.08 6.62 23.41
C MET A 259 45.12 6.57 24.59
N GLY A 260 43.88 6.30 24.34
CA GLY A 260 42.85 6.02 25.33
C GLY A 260 41.97 4.90 24.81
N ASN A 261 42.32 3.68 25.22
CA ASN A 261 41.55 2.48 25.01
C ASN A 261 40.20 2.56 25.76
N GLN A 262 39.10 2.86 25.08
CA GLN A 262 37.77 2.61 25.61
C GLN A 262 36.86 2.10 24.48
N GLN A 263 36.61 0.79 24.51
CA GLN A 263 35.56 0.12 23.78
C GLN A 263 34.21 0.57 24.34
N GLY A 264 33.60 1.58 23.72
CA GLY A 264 32.19 1.89 23.91
C GLY A 264 31.33 1.03 22.97
N PRO A 265 30.11 0.61 23.37
CA PRO A 265 29.28 -0.24 22.53
C PRO A 265 28.91 0.48 21.24
N LYS A 266 29.25 -0.13 20.10
CA LYS A 266 28.85 0.33 18.78
C LYS A 266 27.32 0.35 18.68
N LYS A 267 26.73 1.54 18.73
CA LYS A 267 25.32 1.74 18.50
C LYS A 267 25.02 1.35 17.06
N LYS A 268 24.34 0.21 16.86
CA LYS A 268 23.84 -0.21 15.54
C LYS A 268 22.84 0.83 15.06
N ILE A 269 23.22 1.59 14.05
CA ILE A 269 22.31 2.49 13.35
C ILE A 269 21.42 1.61 12.45
N PRO A 270 20.09 1.64 12.60
CA PRO A 270 19.23 0.89 11.69
C PRO A 270 19.39 1.46 10.29
N ARG A 271 19.87 0.64 9.37
CA ARG A 271 19.83 0.95 7.93
C ARG A 271 18.37 0.85 7.48
N GLY A 272 17.70 1.97 7.53
CA GLY A 272 16.36 2.08 6.97
C GLY A 272 16.42 2.28 5.47
N ASN A 273 15.56 1.64 4.77
CA ASN A 273 15.63 1.30 3.38
C ASN A 273 14.69 2.10 2.51
N TYR A 274 15.09 2.26 1.30
CA TYR A 274 14.56 1.94 0.00
C TYR A 274 13.75 3.06 -0.64
N HIS A 275 14.28 3.50 -1.77
CA HIS A 275 13.51 4.19 -2.79
C HIS A 275 12.83 3.12 -3.62
N GLN A 276 11.54 3.21 -3.77
CA GLN A 276 10.73 2.42 -4.66
C GLN A 276 10.26 3.34 -5.79
N ILE A 277 10.35 2.91 -7.03
CA ILE A 277 9.91 3.66 -8.19
C ILE A 277 8.76 2.89 -8.81
N ASP A 278 7.59 3.48 -8.89
CA ASP A 278 6.39 2.91 -9.51
C ASP A 278 6.19 3.39 -10.96
#